data_8c2313868bc05f4eb80aecbf344e3ffc
#
_entry.id   8c2313868bc05f4eb80aecbf344e3ffc
#
_cell.length_a   1.000
_cell.length_b   1.000
_cell.length_c   1.000
_cell.angle_alpha   90.00
_cell.angle_beta   90.00
_cell.angle_gamma   90.00
#
_symmetry.space_group_name_H-M   'P 1'
#
loop_
_entity.id
_entity.type
_entity.pdbx_description
1 polymer ?
#
loop_
_entity_poly.entity_id
_entity_poly.type
_entity_poly.pdbx_seq_one_letter_code
_entity_poly.pdbx_strand_id
1 'polypeptide(L)'
;MVDATASFDGNRLAATEASSRALPRDHAGLSISVVSADGLAAYAEFCRSALFAPAQSAAWILNWVAEGRPDLLIATLSIEGRPVFSLALEVTARGPFRVARFMGGRHANGNFVAADPDWLARANIAAVRSMLAAIAKARPDIDLVALERLLPDLDGVANPLAALDHFASPNLALAVDLAGGFDALLSRASGKRKRKKHRSQIRKFEAAGSHRRIEARSPDEVNRLLDAFFEMKEFRFRKMGITNVFGDGQVRGFFRALFSQALAEDKPSFVLHGLEVAGKLRAVTGSSLSGKRLICEFGAIAEDDLGHTSPGDFLFFDNIHEACEAGFEVYDFSVGDEPYKRLWCDIETRHFEALIPLTLKGRVLALMLRQGARLKAFIKNSPMIWKLTKKLRRKAAGQTAAPAEDES
;
A
#
# COMPACT_ATOMS: atom_id res chain seq x y z
N MET A 1 38.70 -13.64 44.13
CA MET A 1 37.92 -13.31 45.33
C MET A 1 36.93 -12.30 44.87
N VAL A 2 35.73 -12.63 44.69
CA VAL A 2 34.53 -12.80 45.42
C VAL A 2 33.51 -13.48 44.51
N ASP A 3 32.93 -14.55 44.98
CA ASP A 3 31.81 -15.28 44.43
C ASP A 3 30.54 -14.45 44.40
N ALA A 4 29.71 -14.64 43.37
CA ALA A 4 28.26 -14.43 43.47
C ALA A 4 27.54 -15.40 42.53
N THR A 5 27.21 -16.57 43.04
CA THR A 5 26.16 -17.48 42.57
C THR A 5 24.78 -16.82 42.74
N ALA A 6 24.04 -16.66 41.63
CA ALA A 6 22.63 -16.31 41.68
C ALA A 6 21.77 -17.48 41.20
N SER A 7 20.97 -17.99 42.09
CA SER A 7 20.03 -19.10 41.97
C SER A 7 18.94 -18.82 40.94
N PHE A 8 18.69 -19.83 40.10
CA PHE A 8 17.46 -19.90 39.27
C PHE A 8 16.30 -20.40 40.16
N ASP A 9 15.37 -19.53 40.46
CA ASP A 9 14.11 -19.92 41.07
C ASP A 9 13.07 -20.20 39.98
N GLY A 10 12.68 -21.45 39.90
CA GLY A 10 11.61 -21.92 39.02
C GLY A 10 10.25 -21.46 39.50
N ASN A 11 9.56 -20.66 38.69
CA ASN A 11 8.19 -20.31 38.97
C ASN A 11 7.24 -21.13 38.09
N ARG A 12 6.44 -21.95 38.74
CA ARG A 12 5.42 -22.84 38.21
C ARG A 12 4.37 -22.04 37.44
N LEU A 13 4.17 -22.40 36.18
CA LEU A 13 2.99 -22.00 35.41
C LEU A 13 1.75 -22.68 36.02
N ALA A 14 0.96 -21.89 36.75
CA ALA A 14 -0.39 -22.26 37.12
C ALA A 14 -1.29 -22.14 35.86
N ALA A 15 -1.88 -23.25 35.46
CA ALA A 15 -2.93 -23.32 34.46
C ALA A 15 -4.15 -22.52 34.98
N THR A 16 -4.40 -21.37 34.37
CA THR A 16 -5.61 -20.59 34.65
C THR A 16 -6.72 -21.09 33.74
N GLU A 17 -7.73 -21.68 34.36
CA GLU A 17 -8.98 -22.12 33.74
C GLU A 17 -9.60 -20.98 32.93
N ALA A 18 -9.94 -21.27 31.67
CA ALA A 18 -10.67 -20.37 30.79
C ALA A 18 -12.10 -20.18 31.32
N SER A 19 -12.27 -19.19 32.16
CA SER A 19 -13.58 -18.69 32.57
C SER A 19 -14.28 -18.13 31.33
N SER A 20 -15.38 -18.77 30.94
CA SER A 20 -16.36 -18.28 29.97
C SER A 20 -16.96 -16.97 30.51
N ARG A 21 -16.29 -15.85 30.24
CA ARG A 21 -16.84 -14.52 30.52
C ARG A 21 -17.93 -14.21 29.50
N ALA A 22 -19.17 -14.12 29.98
CA ALA A 22 -20.30 -13.60 29.24
C ALA A 22 -19.92 -12.24 28.62
N LEU A 23 -20.29 -12.04 27.33
CA LEU A 23 -20.08 -10.79 26.60
C LEU A 23 -20.68 -9.60 27.40
N PRO A 24 -19.99 -8.47 27.46
CA PRO A 24 -20.54 -7.25 28.05
C PRO A 24 -21.85 -6.86 27.35
N ARG A 25 -22.81 -6.31 28.09
CA ARG A 25 -24.17 -5.92 27.66
C ARG A 25 -24.20 -4.78 26.61
N ASP A 26 -23.06 -4.30 26.09
CA ASP A 26 -22.96 -3.20 25.12
C ASP A 26 -23.23 -3.60 23.64
N HIS A 27 -23.80 -4.78 23.40
CA HIS A 27 -24.11 -5.28 22.06
C HIS A 27 -25.62 -5.29 21.73
N ALA A 28 -26.43 -4.51 22.43
CA ALA A 28 -27.82 -4.31 22.04
C ALA A 28 -27.84 -3.63 20.67
N GLY A 29 -28.44 -4.32 19.66
CA GLY A 29 -28.55 -3.80 18.30
C GLY A 29 -27.37 -4.09 17.34
N LEU A 30 -26.39 -4.91 17.75
CA LEU A 30 -25.31 -5.36 16.86
C LEU A 30 -25.85 -6.35 15.83
N SER A 31 -25.64 -6.06 14.55
CA SER A 31 -25.93 -6.97 13.43
C SER A 31 -24.72 -7.08 12.48
N ILE A 32 -24.58 -8.23 11.84
CA ILE A 32 -23.50 -8.48 10.88
C ILE A 32 -24.13 -9.04 9.61
N SER A 33 -23.83 -8.39 8.48
CA SER A 33 -24.17 -8.89 7.15
C SER A 33 -22.90 -9.36 6.43
N VAL A 34 -23.02 -10.46 5.70
CA VAL A 34 -21.96 -10.98 4.82
C VAL A 34 -22.64 -11.25 3.47
N VAL A 35 -22.30 -10.42 2.49
CA VAL A 35 -22.96 -10.41 1.17
C VAL A 35 -21.90 -10.39 0.06
N SER A 36 -22.36 -10.58 -1.19
CA SER A 36 -21.49 -10.45 -2.36
C SER A 36 -21.81 -9.16 -3.13
N ALA A 37 -22.03 -9.20 -4.43
CA ALA A 37 -22.23 -8.02 -5.26
C ALA A 37 -23.41 -7.12 -4.83
N ASP A 38 -24.43 -7.68 -4.20
CA ASP A 38 -25.60 -6.94 -3.69
C ASP A 38 -25.21 -5.91 -2.59
N GLY A 39 -24.06 -6.10 -1.96
CA GLY A 39 -23.55 -5.18 -0.94
C GLY A 39 -22.78 -3.98 -1.47
N LEU A 40 -22.45 -3.92 -2.76
CA LEU A 40 -21.60 -2.86 -3.33
C LEU A 40 -22.21 -1.45 -3.18
N ALA A 41 -23.49 -1.31 -3.46
CA ALA A 41 -24.18 -0.01 -3.34
C ALA A 41 -24.20 0.48 -1.88
N ALA A 42 -24.48 -0.43 -0.93
CA ALA A 42 -24.47 -0.10 0.51
C ALA A 42 -23.07 0.24 1.00
N TYR A 43 -22.04 -0.48 0.50
CA TYR A 43 -20.64 -0.17 0.81
C TYR A 43 -20.24 1.21 0.28
N ALA A 44 -20.60 1.54 -0.96
CA ALA A 44 -20.30 2.84 -1.56
C ALA A 44 -21.01 3.99 -0.81
N GLU A 45 -22.25 3.79 -0.39
CA GLU A 45 -22.97 4.77 0.44
C GLU A 45 -22.30 4.95 1.80
N PHE A 46 -21.89 3.85 2.47
CA PHE A 46 -21.17 3.91 3.74
C PHE A 46 -19.84 4.67 3.62
N CYS A 47 -19.10 4.51 2.51
CA CYS A 47 -17.85 5.23 2.27
C CYS A 47 -18.01 6.76 2.23
N ARG A 48 -19.24 7.31 2.07
CA ARG A 48 -19.43 8.78 2.07
C ARG A 48 -19.12 9.43 3.41
N SER A 49 -19.23 8.68 4.51
CA SER A 49 -18.99 9.18 5.87
C SER A 49 -17.91 8.39 6.60
N ALA A 50 -17.44 7.28 6.07
CA ALA A 50 -16.45 6.43 6.69
C ALA A 50 -15.03 6.98 6.50
N LEU A 51 -14.15 6.70 7.45
CA LEU A 51 -12.69 6.79 7.30
C LEU A 51 -12.20 5.52 6.61
N PHE A 52 -11.33 5.67 5.61
CA PHE A 52 -10.73 4.55 4.88
C PHE A 52 -9.40 4.95 4.22
N ALA A 53 -8.53 3.99 3.94
CA ALA A 53 -7.39 4.21 3.06
C ALA A 53 -7.83 4.17 1.58
N PRO A 54 -7.14 4.83 0.64
CA PRO A 54 -7.54 4.93 -0.76
C PRO A 54 -7.94 3.60 -1.43
N ALA A 55 -7.26 2.50 -1.07
CA ALA A 55 -7.56 1.17 -1.59
C ALA A 55 -8.89 0.56 -1.05
N GLN A 56 -9.53 1.20 -0.08
CA GLN A 56 -10.87 0.85 0.43
C GLN A 56 -11.93 1.90 0.03
N SER A 57 -11.58 2.91 -0.76
CA SER A 57 -12.57 3.86 -1.27
C SER A 57 -13.61 3.17 -2.17
N ALA A 58 -14.80 3.75 -2.26
CA ALA A 58 -15.82 3.29 -3.19
C ALA A 58 -15.30 3.26 -4.64
N ALA A 59 -14.57 4.30 -5.06
CA ALA A 59 -13.98 4.39 -6.39
C ALA A 59 -13.03 3.21 -6.68
N TRP A 60 -12.13 2.90 -5.74
CA TRP A 60 -11.22 1.75 -5.90
C TRP A 60 -11.98 0.43 -6.01
N ILE A 61 -12.88 0.16 -5.05
CA ILE A 61 -13.62 -1.11 -4.97
C ILE A 61 -14.52 -1.31 -6.20
N LEU A 62 -15.30 -0.29 -6.59
CA LEU A 62 -16.23 -0.40 -7.72
C LEU A 62 -15.49 -0.61 -9.05
N ASN A 63 -14.40 0.13 -9.30
CA ASN A 63 -13.61 -0.05 -10.53
C ASN A 63 -12.89 -1.41 -10.54
N TRP A 64 -12.36 -1.88 -9.39
CA TRP A 64 -11.74 -3.20 -9.32
C TRP A 64 -12.73 -4.32 -9.63
N VAL A 65 -13.95 -4.22 -9.09
CA VAL A 65 -15.03 -5.19 -9.34
C VAL A 65 -15.51 -5.14 -10.79
N ALA A 66 -15.68 -3.94 -11.35
CA ALA A 66 -16.15 -3.77 -12.73
C ALA A 66 -15.21 -4.42 -13.75
N GLU A 67 -13.90 -4.24 -13.58
CA GLU A 67 -12.89 -4.76 -14.49
C GLU A 67 -12.59 -6.26 -14.28
N GLY A 68 -12.59 -6.69 -13.02
CA GLY A 68 -12.10 -8.03 -12.65
C GLY A 68 -13.15 -9.06 -12.37
N ARG A 69 -14.36 -8.64 -12.03
CA ARG A 69 -15.46 -9.50 -11.56
C ARG A 69 -14.99 -10.56 -10.54
N PRO A 70 -14.28 -10.15 -9.47
CA PRO A 70 -13.75 -11.07 -8.49
C PRO A 70 -14.88 -11.81 -7.76
N ASP A 71 -14.56 -12.95 -7.13
CA ASP A 71 -15.42 -13.54 -6.11
C ASP A 71 -15.43 -12.61 -4.89
N LEU A 72 -16.48 -11.81 -4.78
CA LEU A 72 -16.62 -10.67 -3.88
C LEU A 72 -17.21 -11.09 -2.54
N LEU A 73 -16.64 -10.54 -1.47
CA LEU A 73 -17.14 -10.65 -0.10
C LEU A 73 -17.16 -9.26 0.53
N ILE A 74 -18.33 -8.79 0.95
CA ILE A 74 -18.51 -7.59 1.76
C ILE A 74 -19.07 -8.00 3.10
N ALA A 75 -18.31 -7.74 4.18
CA ALA A 75 -18.75 -7.98 5.54
C ALA A 75 -18.93 -6.64 6.24
N THR A 76 -20.14 -6.38 6.71
CA THR A 76 -20.51 -5.11 7.35
C THR A 76 -21.05 -5.35 8.75
N LEU A 77 -20.49 -4.63 9.71
CA LEU A 77 -20.96 -4.53 11.08
C LEU A 77 -21.86 -3.31 11.19
N SER A 78 -23.03 -3.48 11.77
CA SER A 78 -23.98 -2.40 12.01
C SER A 78 -24.41 -2.38 13.47
N ILE A 79 -24.63 -1.18 14.01
CA ILE A 79 -25.20 -0.94 15.34
C ILE A 79 -26.52 -0.20 15.13
N GLU A 80 -27.62 -0.75 15.68
CA GLU A 80 -28.97 -0.21 15.47
C GLU A 80 -29.32 0.04 13.99
N GLY A 81 -28.87 -0.88 13.12
CA GLY A 81 -29.10 -0.80 11.67
C GLY A 81 -28.18 0.17 10.91
N ARG A 82 -27.29 0.91 11.58
CA ARG A 82 -26.32 1.82 10.95
C ARG A 82 -24.98 1.11 10.76
N PRO A 83 -24.42 1.07 9.53
CA PRO A 83 -23.10 0.52 9.29
C PRO A 83 -22.05 1.35 10.04
N VAL A 84 -21.16 0.64 10.74
CA VAL A 84 -20.07 1.28 11.52
C VAL A 84 -18.69 0.75 11.13
N PHE A 85 -18.62 -0.42 10.48
CA PHE A 85 -17.36 -1.01 10.05
C PHE A 85 -17.62 -1.96 8.87
N SER A 86 -16.81 -1.89 7.83
CA SER A 86 -16.96 -2.78 6.67
C SER A 86 -15.61 -3.22 6.10
N LEU A 87 -15.56 -4.48 5.66
CA LEU A 87 -14.48 -5.06 4.89
C LEU A 87 -15.00 -5.46 3.51
N ALA A 88 -14.42 -4.88 2.46
CA ALA A 88 -14.63 -5.30 1.08
C ALA A 88 -13.41 -6.13 0.64
N LEU A 89 -13.64 -7.43 0.40
CA LEU A 89 -12.61 -8.42 0.13
C LEU A 89 -12.88 -9.14 -1.18
N GLU A 90 -11.83 -9.60 -1.84
CA GLU A 90 -11.88 -10.58 -2.93
C GLU A 90 -11.43 -11.94 -2.45
N VAL A 91 -12.07 -13.01 -2.92
CA VAL A 91 -11.67 -14.38 -2.63
C VAL A 91 -10.90 -14.95 -3.81
N THR A 92 -9.66 -15.34 -3.59
CA THR A 92 -8.77 -15.84 -4.65
C THR A 92 -8.29 -17.25 -4.32
N ALA A 93 -8.04 -18.05 -5.35
CA ALA A 93 -7.40 -19.35 -5.20
C ALA A 93 -5.88 -19.17 -5.03
N ARG A 94 -5.29 -19.87 -4.06
CA ARG A 94 -3.85 -19.96 -3.86
C ARG A 94 -3.45 -21.44 -3.73
N GLY A 95 -3.21 -22.08 -4.87
CA GLY A 95 -3.12 -23.53 -4.93
C GLY A 95 -4.43 -24.18 -4.44
N PRO A 96 -4.40 -25.10 -3.46
CA PRO A 96 -5.60 -25.75 -2.93
C PRO A 96 -6.38 -24.89 -1.90
N PHE A 97 -5.93 -23.65 -1.64
CA PHE A 97 -6.48 -22.77 -0.61
C PHE A 97 -7.33 -21.67 -1.23
N ARG A 98 -8.42 -21.30 -0.55
CA ARG A 98 -9.22 -20.12 -0.85
C ARG A 98 -8.94 -19.03 0.18
N VAL A 99 -8.51 -17.86 -0.30
CA VAL A 99 -8.04 -16.76 0.54
C VAL A 99 -8.84 -15.49 0.25
N ALA A 100 -9.50 -14.96 1.29
CA ALA A 100 -10.10 -13.63 1.24
C ALA A 100 -9.04 -12.58 1.58
N ARG A 101 -8.93 -11.53 0.76
CA ARG A 101 -7.94 -10.46 0.91
C ARG A 101 -8.52 -9.12 0.44
N PHE A 102 -7.88 -8.03 0.79
CA PHE A 102 -8.24 -6.73 0.24
C PHE A 102 -8.11 -6.70 -1.28
N MET A 103 -9.05 -6.02 -1.93
CA MET A 103 -9.06 -5.85 -3.38
C MET A 103 -7.86 -5.03 -3.85
N GLY A 104 -7.38 -5.33 -5.05
CA GLY A 104 -6.18 -4.71 -5.59
C GLY A 104 -4.88 -5.40 -5.19
N GLY A 105 -4.88 -6.29 -4.21
CA GLY A 105 -3.76 -7.15 -3.84
C GLY A 105 -2.42 -6.40 -3.73
N ARG A 106 -1.52 -6.60 -4.70
CA ARG A 106 -0.19 -5.98 -4.71
C ARG A 106 -0.19 -4.49 -5.08
N HIS A 107 -1.30 -3.98 -5.62
CA HIS A 107 -1.44 -2.58 -6.03
C HIS A 107 -1.91 -1.68 -4.88
N ALA A 108 -2.53 -2.24 -3.84
CA ALA A 108 -2.84 -1.53 -2.62
C ALA A 108 -1.57 -1.37 -1.75
N ASN A 109 -1.10 -0.14 -1.57
CA ASN A 109 0.15 0.15 -0.87
C ASN A 109 -0.01 0.34 0.64
N GLY A 110 -1.21 0.65 1.10
CA GLY A 110 -1.58 0.72 2.50
C GLY A 110 -3.06 0.45 2.64
N ASN A 111 -3.44 -0.41 3.58
CA ASN A 111 -4.81 -0.80 3.81
C ASN A 111 -5.27 -0.32 5.19
N PHE A 112 -6.47 0.20 5.22
CA PHE A 112 -7.20 0.51 6.44
C PHE A 112 -8.65 0.11 6.22
N VAL A 113 -9.38 -0.17 7.27
CA VAL A 113 -10.79 -0.54 7.17
C VAL A 113 -11.65 0.63 6.72
N ALA A 114 -12.81 0.38 6.11
CA ALA A 114 -13.83 1.42 6.02
C ALA A 114 -14.62 1.40 7.32
N ALA A 115 -14.57 2.48 8.10
CA ALA A 115 -15.22 2.53 9.40
C ALA A 115 -15.67 3.95 9.79
N ASP A 116 -16.74 4.00 10.58
CA ASP A 116 -17.23 5.23 11.17
C ASP A 116 -16.21 5.78 12.19
N PRO A 117 -15.83 7.07 12.10
CA PRO A 117 -14.81 7.66 12.99
C PRO A 117 -15.20 7.59 14.48
N ASP A 118 -16.47 7.77 14.82
CA ASP A 118 -16.94 7.73 16.21
C ASP A 118 -16.90 6.30 16.75
N TRP A 119 -17.16 5.31 15.90
CA TRP A 119 -17.00 3.92 16.26
C TRP A 119 -15.53 3.55 16.46
N LEU A 120 -14.63 4.03 15.57
CA LEU A 120 -13.19 3.78 15.68
C LEU A 120 -12.61 4.26 17.01
N ALA A 121 -13.06 5.40 17.51
CA ALA A 121 -12.63 5.93 18.81
C ALA A 121 -12.97 5.00 20.00
N ARG A 122 -13.93 4.09 19.81
CA ARG A 122 -14.45 3.16 20.82
C ARG A 122 -14.41 1.71 20.35
N ALA A 123 -13.63 1.43 19.30
CA ALA A 123 -13.64 0.14 18.60
C ALA A 123 -13.46 -1.05 19.55
N ASN A 124 -14.38 -2.02 19.44
CA ASN A 124 -14.38 -3.22 20.24
C ASN A 124 -13.89 -4.40 19.40
N ILE A 125 -12.76 -4.98 19.80
CA ILE A 125 -12.19 -6.16 19.13
C ILE A 125 -13.14 -7.37 19.13
N ALA A 126 -14.03 -7.51 20.12
CA ALA A 126 -15.00 -8.61 20.14
C ALA A 126 -16.00 -8.50 18.98
N ALA A 127 -16.41 -7.28 18.60
CA ALA A 127 -17.26 -7.06 17.44
C ALA A 127 -16.55 -7.45 16.12
N VAL A 128 -15.28 -7.10 15.98
CA VAL A 128 -14.46 -7.52 14.82
C VAL A 128 -14.33 -9.05 14.77
N ARG A 129 -14.07 -9.71 15.89
CA ARG A 129 -14.01 -11.18 15.96
C ARG A 129 -15.35 -11.83 15.62
N SER A 130 -16.46 -11.25 16.07
CA SER A 130 -17.81 -11.72 15.71
C SER A 130 -18.06 -11.63 14.20
N MET A 131 -17.59 -10.56 13.56
CA MET A 131 -17.67 -10.41 12.10
C MET A 131 -16.84 -11.46 11.38
N LEU A 132 -15.62 -11.75 11.83
CA LEU A 132 -14.78 -12.80 11.26
C LEU A 132 -15.42 -14.19 11.41
N ALA A 133 -16.09 -14.45 12.55
CA ALA A 133 -16.86 -15.67 12.75
C ALA A 133 -18.10 -15.75 11.83
N ALA A 134 -18.76 -14.62 11.57
CA ALA A 134 -19.87 -14.56 10.62
C ALA A 134 -19.39 -14.82 9.18
N ILE A 135 -18.22 -14.31 8.79
CA ILE A 135 -17.58 -14.64 7.51
C ILE A 135 -17.35 -16.15 7.40
N ALA A 136 -16.75 -16.77 8.43
CA ALA A 136 -16.50 -18.21 8.43
C ALA A 136 -17.79 -19.04 8.29
N LYS A 137 -18.89 -18.59 8.89
CA LYS A 137 -20.19 -19.25 8.80
C LYS A 137 -20.84 -19.08 7.41
N ALA A 138 -20.79 -17.86 6.86
CA ALA A 138 -21.41 -17.55 5.59
C ALA A 138 -20.63 -18.09 4.38
N ARG A 139 -19.30 -18.20 4.52
CA ARG A 139 -18.37 -18.64 3.47
C ARG A 139 -17.42 -19.72 4.02
N PRO A 140 -17.96 -20.94 4.28
CA PRO A 140 -17.17 -22.06 4.79
C PRO A 140 -16.14 -22.58 3.78
N ASP A 141 -16.21 -22.16 2.54
CA ASP A 141 -15.24 -22.41 1.48
C ASP A 141 -13.95 -21.61 1.62
N ILE A 142 -13.93 -20.54 2.42
CA ILE A 142 -12.75 -19.70 2.65
C ILE A 142 -11.87 -20.32 3.74
N ASP A 143 -10.60 -20.57 3.41
CA ASP A 143 -9.64 -21.15 4.35
C ASP A 143 -8.97 -20.08 5.24
N LEU A 144 -8.68 -18.91 4.68
CA LEU A 144 -7.91 -17.85 5.34
C LEU A 144 -8.44 -16.48 4.96
N VAL A 145 -8.59 -15.57 5.94
CA VAL A 145 -8.66 -14.14 5.71
C VAL A 145 -7.25 -13.57 5.90
N ALA A 146 -6.67 -13.03 4.82
CA ALA A 146 -5.32 -12.46 4.81
C ALA A 146 -5.40 -10.94 4.62
N LEU A 147 -5.24 -10.20 5.72
CA LEU A 147 -5.25 -8.75 5.73
C LEU A 147 -3.81 -8.27 5.74
N GLU A 148 -3.32 -7.90 4.55
CA GLU A 148 -1.92 -7.54 4.32
C GLU A 148 -1.74 -6.02 4.26
N ARG A 149 -0.52 -5.53 4.56
CA ARG A 149 -0.13 -4.11 4.47
C ARG A 149 -1.06 -3.16 5.24
N LEU A 150 -1.50 -3.58 6.42
CA LEU A 150 -2.32 -2.76 7.28
C LEU A 150 -1.50 -1.60 7.83
N LEU A 151 -2.03 -0.38 7.68
CA LEU A 151 -1.50 0.82 8.31
C LEU A 151 -1.71 0.72 9.82
N PRO A 152 -0.74 1.08 10.67
CA PRO A 152 -0.92 1.10 12.12
C PRO A 152 -1.96 2.13 12.56
N ASP A 153 -2.02 3.22 11.86
CA ASP A 153 -3.00 4.30 12.01
C ASP A 153 -3.29 4.97 10.67
N LEU A 154 -4.38 5.72 10.60
CA LEU A 154 -4.72 6.61 9.51
C LEU A 154 -5.11 7.97 10.10
N ASP A 155 -4.32 9.00 9.79
CA ASP A 155 -4.51 10.36 10.31
C ASP A 155 -4.64 10.41 11.85
N GLY A 156 -3.81 9.62 12.56
CA GLY A 156 -3.80 9.52 14.02
C GLY A 156 -4.87 8.60 14.62
N VAL A 157 -5.74 8.01 13.80
CA VAL A 157 -6.75 7.05 14.23
C VAL A 157 -6.17 5.64 14.14
N ALA A 158 -6.04 4.95 15.30
CA ALA A 158 -5.46 3.61 15.35
C ALA A 158 -6.28 2.58 14.57
N ASN A 159 -5.59 1.67 13.88
CA ASN A 159 -6.25 0.59 13.16
C ASN A 159 -6.82 -0.45 14.14
N PRO A 160 -8.15 -0.68 14.16
CA PRO A 160 -8.77 -1.62 15.09
C PRO A 160 -8.32 -3.07 14.87
N LEU A 161 -7.83 -3.40 13.68
CA LEU A 161 -7.31 -4.73 13.35
C LEU A 161 -5.96 -5.01 14.02
N ALA A 162 -5.27 -4.00 14.56
CA ALA A 162 -4.03 -4.18 15.34
C ALA A 162 -4.28 -4.97 16.65
N ALA A 163 -5.51 -5.04 17.11
CA ALA A 163 -5.89 -5.87 18.26
C ALA A 163 -6.07 -7.37 17.93
N LEU A 164 -5.98 -7.76 16.65
CA LEU A 164 -5.89 -9.15 16.24
C LEU A 164 -4.44 -9.67 16.37
N ASP A 165 -4.28 -11.01 16.33
CA ASP A 165 -2.95 -11.60 16.20
C ASP A 165 -2.33 -11.20 14.85
N HIS A 166 -1.26 -10.44 14.88
CA HIS A 166 -0.62 -9.87 13.72
C HIS A 166 0.91 -9.93 13.81
N PHE A 167 1.59 -9.64 12.72
CA PHE A 167 3.05 -9.49 12.68
C PHE A 167 3.45 -8.34 11.75
N ALA A 168 4.64 -7.79 12.00
CA ALA A 168 5.16 -6.68 11.22
C ALA A 168 5.43 -7.11 9.76
N SER A 169 5.02 -6.29 8.80
CA SER A 169 5.38 -6.48 7.40
C SER A 169 6.90 -6.38 7.21
N PRO A 170 7.51 -7.21 6.35
CA PRO A 170 8.94 -7.15 6.09
C PRO A 170 9.38 -5.91 5.29
N ASN A 171 8.43 -5.10 4.85
CA ASN A 171 8.68 -3.89 4.08
C ASN A 171 8.37 -2.65 4.92
N LEU A 172 9.24 -1.62 4.82
CA LEU A 172 8.97 -0.27 5.30
C LEU A 172 8.16 0.50 4.28
N ALA A 173 7.36 1.45 4.74
CA ALA A 173 6.83 2.54 3.96
C ALA A 173 7.55 3.83 4.39
N LEU A 174 7.84 4.69 3.43
CA LEU A 174 8.63 5.90 3.63
C LEU A 174 7.83 7.12 3.19
N ALA A 175 7.82 8.17 4.02
CA ALA A 175 7.10 9.39 3.73
C ALA A 175 7.95 10.62 4.10
N VAL A 176 7.52 11.77 3.61
CA VAL A 176 8.13 13.08 3.87
C VAL A 176 7.15 13.91 4.67
N ASP A 177 7.61 14.44 5.79
CA ASP A 177 6.88 15.48 6.52
C ASP A 177 6.98 16.81 5.77
N LEU A 178 5.85 17.38 5.39
CA LEU A 178 5.76 18.65 4.66
C LEU A 178 5.51 19.86 5.57
N ALA A 179 5.47 19.67 6.88
CA ALA A 179 5.23 20.74 7.83
C ALA A 179 6.23 21.91 7.65
N GLY A 180 5.71 23.13 7.64
CA GLY A 180 6.47 24.34 7.39
C GLY A 180 6.72 24.67 5.91
N GLY A 181 6.22 23.83 4.99
CA GLY A 181 6.29 24.05 3.54
C GLY A 181 7.64 23.69 2.92
N PHE A 182 7.75 23.96 1.62
CA PHE A 182 8.87 23.47 0.81
C PHE A 182 10.25 24.02 1.22
N ASP A 183 10.33 25.29 1.62
CA ASP A 183 11.59 25.89 2.07
C ASP A 183 12.07 25.29 3.41
N ALA A 184 11.14 25.03 4.34
CA ALA A 184 11.44 24.34 5.58
C ALA A 184 11.90 22.91 5.32
N LEU A 185 11.24 22.17 4.43
CA LEU A 185 11.67 20.85 3.99
C LEU A 185 13.09 20.87 3.43
N LEU A 186 13.40 21.78 2.54
CA LEU A 186 14.74 21.89 1.94
C LEU A 186 15.81 22.37 2.93
N SER A 187 15.43 23.01 4.03
CA SER A 187 16.38 23.39 5.08
C SER A 187 16.81 22.20 5.96
N ARG A 188 15.96 21.19 6.13
CA ARG A 188 16.20 20.03 7.01
C ARG A 188 17.35 19.15 6.54
N ALA A 189 17.40 18.80 5.23
CA ALA A 189 18.47 17.91 4.74
C ALA A 189 18.80 18.16 3.26
N SER A 190 20.09 18.37 2.98
CA SER A 190 20.62 18.42 1.61
C SER A 190 19.94 19.39 0.65
N GLY A 191 19.19 20.39 1.13
CA GLY A 191 18.38 21.29 0.30
C GLY A 191 19.18 22.07 -0.74
N LYS A 192 20.38 22.56 -0.38
CA LYS A 192 21.28 23.22 -1.35
C LYS A 192 21.64 22.27 -2.51
N ARG A 193 21.92 20.98 -2.19
CA ARG A 193 22.23 19.93 -3.17
C ARG A 193 21.02 19.64 -4.06
N LYS A 194 19.81 19.49 -3.46
CA LYS A 194 18.57 19.23 -4.17
C LYS A 194 18.24 20.36 -5.15
N ARG A 195 18.27 21.63 -4.69
CA ARG A 195 18.08 22.80 -5.56
C ARG A 195 19.13 22.89 -6.68
N LYS A 196 20.41 22.59 -6.37
CA LYS A 196 21.48 22.60 -7.39
C LYS A 196 21.24 21.51 -8.44
N LYS A 197 20.84 20.28 -7.99
CA LYS A 197 20.52 19.18 -8.89
C LYS A 197 19.34 19.53 -9.80
N HIS A 198 18.24 20.01 -9.24
CA HIS A 198 17.05 20.41 -9.99
C HIS A 198 17.36 21.48 -11.04
N ARG A 199 18.08 22.55 -10.68
CA ARG A 199 18.52 23.56 -11.66
C ARG A 199 19.44 23.00 -12.76
N SER A 200 20.27 22.02 -12.43
CA SER A 200 21.11 21.35 -13.42
C SER A 200 20.27 20.48 -14.36
N GLN A 201 19.23 19.84 -13.85
CA GLN A 201 18.28 19.03 -14.64
C GLN A 201 17.50 19.92 -15.60
N ILE A 202 16.97 21.07 -15.16
CA ILE A 202 16.30 22.06 -16.03
C ILE A 202 17.19 22.38 -17.24
N ARG A 203 18.44 22.82 -17.01
CA ARG A 203 19.34 23.16 -18.10
C ARG A 203 19.60 22.03 -19.09
N LYS A 204 19.70 20.78 -18.57
CA LYS A 204 19.89 19.60 -19.41
C LYS A 204 18.64 19.28 -20.25
N PHE A 205 17.46 19.45 -19.68
CA PHE A 205 16.20 19.23 -20.37
C PHE A 205 15.92 20.31 -21.42
N GLU A 206 16.21 21.56 -21.12
CA GLU A 206 16.16 22.67 -22.09
C GLU A 206 17.12 22.44 -23.25
N ALA A 207 18.35 22.01 -22.97
CA ALA A 207 19.33 21.67 -24.00
C ALA A 207 18.91 20.48 -24.87
N ALA A 208 18.09 19.56 -24.35
CA ALA A 208 17.54 18.42 -25.08
C ALA A 208 16.31 18.79 -25.95
N GLY A 209 15.73 19.99 -25.76
CA GLY A 209 14.61 20.47 -26.55
C GLY A 209 13.58 21.27 -25.78
N SER A 210 13.10 20.81 -24.68
CA SER A 210 12.20 21.48 -23.73
C SER A 210 11.76 20.49 -22.67
N HIS A 211 11.12 20.95 -21.60
CA HIS A 211 10.48 20.07 -20.65
C HIS A 211 9.19 20.70 -20.10
N ARG A 212 8.26 19.85 -19.72
CA ARG A 212 7.06 20.27 -18.99
C ARG A 212 6.58 19.18 -18.06
N ARG A 213 6.12 19.55 -16.88
CA ARG A 213 5.33 18.71 -16.02
C ARG A 213 3.88 18.72 -16.52
N ILE A 214 3.24 17.56 -16.53
CA ILE A 214 1.87 17.33 -16.97
C ILE A 214 1.11 16.77 -15.80
N GLU A 215 -0.05 17.33 -15.49
CA GLU A 215 -1.09 16.71 -14.69
C GLU A 215 -2.22 16.31 -15.64
N ALA A 216 -2.66 15.05 -15.57
CA ALA A 216 -3.74 14.58 -16.44
C ALA A 216 -5.06 15.25 -16.08
N ARG A 217 -5.69 15.93 -17.05
CA ARG A 217 -6.98 16.63 -16.90
C ARG A 217 -8.05 16.16 -17.88
N SER A 218 -7.72 15.16 -18.69
CA SER A 218 -8.65 14.55 -19.64
C SER A 218 -8.43 13.03 -19.70
N PRO A 219 -9.45 12.25 -20.11
CA PRO A 219 -9.30 10.80 -20.31
C PRO A 219 -8.17 10.44 -21.30
N ASP A 220 -7.94 11.25 -22.31
CA ASP A 220 -6.86 11.04 -23.28
C ASP A 220 -5.49 11.21 -22.64
N GLU A 221 -5.32 12.22 -21.76
CA GLU A 221 -4.09 12.40 -21.01
C GLU A 221 -3.89 11.29 -19.98
N VAL A 222 -4.94 10.81 -19.31
CA VAL A 222 -4.89 9.63 -18.43
C VAL A 222 -4.38 8.43 -19.21
N ASN A 223 -4.97 8.14 -20.36
CA ASN A 223 -4.56 7.01 -21.20
C ASN A 223 -3.10 7.17 -21.66
N ARG A 224 -2.72 8.34 -22.16
CA ARG A 224 -1.35 8.63 -22.62
C ARG A 224 -0.30 8.42 -21.50
N LEU A 225 -0.57 8.93 -20.30
CA LEU A 225 0.35 8.77 -19.16
C LEU A 225 0.42 7.32 -18.67
N LEU A 226 -0.72 6.62 -18.59
CA LEU A 226 -0.74 5.21 -18.19
C LEU A 226 -0.10 4.30 -19.23
N ASP A 227 -0.25 4.56 -20.53
CA ASP A 227 0.44 3.81 -21.57
C ASP A 227 1.96 3.90 -21.43
N ALA A 228 2.47 5.12 -21.28
CA ALA A 228 3.89 5.33 -21.04
C ALA A 228 4.38 4.66 -19.73
N PHE A 229 3.58 4.74 -18.67
CA PHE A 229 3.87 4.05 -17.41
C PHE A 229 3.97 2.53 -17.60
N PHE A 230 3.00 1.92 -18.27
CA PHE A 230 2.99 0.46 -18.49
C PHE A 230 4.17 0.01 -19.35
N GLU A 231 4.52 0.76 -20.39
CA GLU A 231 5.69 0.49 -21.24
C GLU A 231 7.00 0.55 -20.44
N MET A 232 7.20 1.62 -19.66
CA MET A 232 8.37 1.79 -18.80
C MET A 232 8.50 0.65 -17.79
N LYS A 233 7.37 0.24 -17.17
CA LYS A 233 7.35 -0.89 -16.22
C LYS A 233 7.64 -2.21 -16.89
N GLU A 234 7.06 -2.46 -18.05
CA GLU A 234 7.30 -3.68 -18.81
C GLU A 234 8.76 -3.81 -19.20
N PHE A 235 9.36 -2.75 -19.73
CA PHE A 235 10.78 -2.71 -20.06
C PHE A 235 11.66 -3.02 -18.86
N ARG A 236 11.41 -2.33 -17.74
CA ARG A 236 12.19 -2.49 -16.49
C ARG A 236 12.05 -3.89 -15.90
N PHE A 237 10.82 -4.43 -15.81
CA PHE A 237 10.59 -5.76 -15.23
C PHE A 237 11.18 -6.87 -16.09
N ARG A 238 11.12 -6.74 -17.44
CA ARG A 238 11.79 -7.65 -18.37
C ARG A 238 13.29 -7.62 -18.16
N LYS A 239 13.90 -6.44 -18.07
CA LYS A 239 15.33 -6.27 -17.78
C LYS A 239 15.75 -6.86 -16.43
N MET A 240 14.88 -6.79 -15.43
CA MET A 240 15.13 -7.37 -14.10
C MET A 240 14.81 -8.86 -13.99
N GLY A 241 14.22 -9.49 -15.00
CA GLY A 241 13.80 -10.89 -14.98
C GLY A 241 12.72 -11.19 -13.95
N ILE A 242 11.81 -10.23 -13.69
CA ILE A 242 10.72 -10.39 -12.72
C ILE A 242 9.36 -10.24 -13.41
N THR A 243 8.34 -10.87 -12.80
CA THR A 243 6.97 -10.80 -13.32
C THR A 243 6.45 -9.36 -13.29
N ASN A 244 5.90 -8.90 -14.43
CA ASN A 244 5.25 -7.61 -14.53
C ASN A 244 3.86 -7.67 -13.88
N VAL A 245 3.73 -7.08 -12.70
CA VAL A 245 2.46 -7.01 -11.96
C VAL A 245 1.42 -6.09 -12.60
N PHE A 246 1.83 -5.21 -13.52
CA PHE A 246 0.96 -4.33 -14.31
C PHE A 246 0.70 -4.87 -15.73
N GLY A 247 1.09 -6.12 -16.01
CA GLY A 247 0.96 -6.72 -17.35
C GLY A 247 -0.45 -7.21 -17.68
N ASP A 248 -1.26 -7.46 -16.67
CA ASP A 248 -2.62 -7.96 -16.82
C ASP A 248 -3.56 -6.88 -17.39
N GLY A 249 -4.36 -7.23 -18.38
CA GLY A 249 -5.33 -6.32 -19.01
C GLY A 249 -6.37 -5.78 -18.03
N GLN A 250 -6.82 -6.60 -17.09
CA GLN A 250 -7.72 -6.20 -16.01
C GLN A 250 -7.11 -5.11 -15.12
N VAL A 251 -5.85 -5.27 -14.73
CA VAL A 251 -5.13 -4.27 -13.92
C VAL A 251 -4.97 -2.97 -14.69
N ARG A 252 -4.66 -3.04 -15.98
CA ARG A 252 -4.55 -1.86 -16.85
C ARG A 252 -5.90 -1.15 -17.02
N GLY A 253 -6.98 -1.89 -17.26
CA GLY A 253 -8.35 -1.38 -17.33
C GLY A 253 -8.75 -0.69 -16.02
N PHE A 254 -8.51 -1.36 -14.90
CA PHE A 254 -8.78 -0.81 -13.57
C PHE A 254 -8.12 0.57 -13.34
N PHE A 255 -6.82 0.71 -13.62
CA PHE A 255 -6.16 2.01 -13.43
C PHE A 255 -6.69 3.08 -14.38
N ARG A 256 -6.99 2.73 -15.66
CA ARG A 256 -7.60 3.68 -16.58
C ARG A 256 -8.96 4.18 -16.08
N ALA A 257 -9.83 3.26 -15.65
CA ALA A 257 -11.14 3.59 -15.13
C ALA A 257 -11.03 4.45 -13.86
N LEU A 258 -10.19 4.05 -12.90
CA LEU A 258 -9.99 4.73 -11.63
C LEU A 258 -9.55 6.19 -11.81
N PHE A 259 -8.48 6.42 -12.58
CA PHE A 259 -7.96 7.77 -12.79
C PHE A 259 -8.86 8.62 -13.70
N SER A 260 -9.54 8.01 -14.68
CA SER A 260 -10.51 8.76 -15.53
C SER A 260 -11.75 9.17 -14.74
N GLN A 261 -12.25 8.29 -13.86
CA GLN A 261 -13.40 8.62 -13.01
C GLN A 261 -13.07 9.76 -12.04
N ALA A 262 -11.87 9.77 -11.47
CA ALA A 262 -11.45 10.80 -10.54
C ALA A 262 -11.44 12.21 -11.16
N LEU A 263 -11.31 12.35 -12.48
CA LEU A 263 -11.38 13.64 -13.17
C LEU A 263 -12.74 14.34 -13.05
N ALA A 264 -13.81 13.59 -12.75
CA ALA A 264 -15.16 14.15 -12.55
C ALA A 264 -15.40 14.67 -11.12
N GLU A 265 -14.46 14.47 -10.21
CA GLU A 265 -14.55 14.93 -8.83
C GLU A 265 -14.05 16.38 -8.71
N ASP A 266 -14.70 17.21 -7.90
CA ASP A 266 -14.22 18.58 -7.62
C ASP A 266 -12.79 18.62 -7.09
N LYS A 267 -12.45 17.62 -6.28
CA LYS A 267 -11.08 17.35 -5.79
C LYS A 267 -10.74 15.91 -6.13
N PRO A 268 -10.01 15.66 -7.23
CA PRO A 268 -9.67 14.31 -7.65
C PRO A 268 -9.00 13.50 -6.54
N SER A 269 -9.57 12.36 -6.19
CA SER A 269 -9.00 11.44 -5.20
C SER A 269 -7.81 10.64 -5.75
N PHE A 270 -7.64 10.61 -7.09
CA PHE A 270 -6.52 9.99 -7.79
C PHE A 270 -6.02 10.90 -8.89
N VAL A 271 -4.70 11.15 -8.91
CA VAL A 271 -4.05 12.07 -9.85
C VAL A 271 -2.85 11.44 -10.55
N LEU A 272 -2.66 11.75 -11.82
CA LEU A 272 -1.51 11.32 -12.61
C LEU A 272 -0.64 12.51 -12.98
N HIS A 273 0.67 12.36 -12.74
CA HIS A 273 1.65 13.34 -13.18
C HIS A 273 2.68 12.70 -14.11
N GLY A 274 3.09 13.45 -15.12
CA GLY A 274 4.14 13.07 -16.05
C GLY A 274 5.18 14.16 -16.22
N LEU A 275 6.40 13.77 -16.53
CA LEU A 275 7.45 14.65 -17.02
C LEU A 275 7.71 14.34 -18.50
N GLU A 276 7.41 15.30 -19.36
CA GLU A 276 7.75 15.27 -20.77
C GLU A 276 9.04 16.07 -21.00
N VAL A 277 9.99 15.48 -21.71
CA VAL A 277 11.24 16.14 -22.12
C VAL A 277 11.48 15.83 -23.59
N ALA A 278 11.68 16.88 -24.39
CA ALA A 278 11.86 16.78 -25.85
C ALA A 278 10.74 15.95 -26.53
N GLY A 279 9.47 16.21 -26.15
CA GLY A 279 8.28 15.57 -26.71
C GLY A 279 8.03 14.14 -26.24
N LYS A 280 8.87 13.55 -25.35
CA LYS A 280 8.75 12.19 -24.85
C LYS A 280 8.49 12.15 -23.35
N LEU A 281 7.53 11.32 -22.91
CA LEU A 281 7.32 11.06 -21.48
C LEU A 281 8.49 10.26 -20.91
N ARG A 282 9.15 10.81 -19.88
CA ARG A 282 10.34 10.21 -19.27
C ARG A 282 10.17 9.83 -17.81
N ALA A 283 9.14 10.35 -17.16
CA ALA A 283 8.71 9.89 -15.85
C ALA A 283 7.20 10.01 -15.73
N VAL A 284 6.58 9.09 -15.00
CA VAL A 284 5.15 9.10 -14.67
C VAL A 284 4.97 8.67 -13.23
N THR A 285 4.09 9.34 -12.49
CA THR A 285 3.64 8.95 -11.16
C THR A 285 2.11 8.94 -11.10
N GLY A 286 1.53 7.93 -10.45
CA GLY A 286 0.14 7.90 -10.06
C GLY A 286 0.03 8.03 -8.56
N SER A 287 -0.81 8.92 -8.09
CA SER A 287 -0.98 9.22 -6.67
C SER A 287 -2.44 9.17 -6.25
N SER A 288 -2.69 8.88 -4.98
CA SER A 288 -3.98 8.99 -4.32
C SER A 288 -3.94 10.05 -3.23
N LEU A 289 -5.10 10.61 -2.91
CA LEU A 289 -5.27 11.62 -1.87
C LEU A 289 -6.06 11.01 -0.72
N SER A 290 -5.56 11.17 0.52
CA SER A 290 -6.24 10.75 1.74
C SER A 290 -6.03 11.81 2.80
N GLY A 291 -7.09 12.53 3.16
CA GLY A 291 -7.00 13.65 4.09
C GLY A 291 -5.96 14.68 3.64
N LYS A 292 -4.94 14.91 4.45
CA LYS A 292 -3.81 15.80 4.14
C LYS A 292 -2.55 15.07 3.63
N ARG A 293 -2.72 13.86 3.13
CA ARG A 293 -1.65 13.00 2.64
C ARG A 293 -1.78 12.78 1.13
N LEU A 294 -0.73 13.06 0.38
CA LEU A 294 -0.57 12.68 -1.02
C LEU A 294 0.29 11.42 -1.10
N ILE A 295 -0.28 10.32 -1.59
CA ILE A 295 0.35 9.00 -1.60
C ILE A 295 0.76 8.64 -3.02
N CYS A 296 2.05 8.48 -3.27
CA CYS A 296 2.56 7.97 -4.54
C CYS A 296 2.33 6.45 -4.62
N GLU A 297 1.28 6.04 -5.32
CA GLU A 297 0.91 4.63 -5.47
C GLU A 297 1.87 3.87 -6.38
N PHE A 298 2.34 4.54 -7.42
CA PHE A 298 3.30 3.98 -8.36
C PHE A 298 4.08 5.07 -9.10
N GLY A 299 5.23 4.69 -9.63
CA GLY A 299 6.01 5.55 -10.52
C GLY A 299 6.85 4.73 -11.48
N ALA A 300 7.15 5.29 -12.63
CA ALA A 300 8.06 4.73 -13.63
C ALA A 300 8.93 5.80 -14.26
N ILE A 301 10.08 5.40 -14.75
CA ILE A 301 11.03 6.24 -15.49
C ILE A 301 11.42 5.55 -16.79
N ALA A 302 11.62 6.32 -17.84
CA ALA A 302 12.20 5.83 -19.08
C ALA A 302 13.69 5.52 -18.87
N GLU A 303 14.12 4.36 -19.35
CA GLU A 303 15.54 3.98 -19.37
C GLU A 303 16.10 4.24 -20.77
N ASP A 304 16.36 5.50 -21.09
CA ASP A 304 16.85 5.97 -22.38
C ASP A 304 18.07 6.89 -22.23
N ASP A 305 18.41 7.61 -23.31
CA ASP A 305 19.53 8.55 -23.39
C ASP A 305 19.58 9.61 -22.29
N LEU A 306 18.41 10.08 -21.80
CA LEU A 306 18.30 11.03 -20.70
C LEU A 306 18.10 10.37 -19.33
N GLY A 307 18.10 9.04 -19.21
CA GLY A 307 17.95 8.32 -17.95
C GLY A 307 18.98 8.74 -16.89
N HIS A 308 20.22 9.07 -17.33
CA HIS A 308 21.29 9.57 -16.46
C HIS A 308 20.98 10.95 -15.81
N THR A 309 20.00 11.68 -16.31
CA THR A 309 19.56 12.96 -15.73
C THR A 309 18.60 12.78 -14.55
N SER A 310 18.17 11.56 -14.25
CA SER A 310 17.22 11.21 -13.18
C SER A 310 15.87 11.94 -13.32
N PRO A 311 15.09 11.72 -14.41
CA PRO A 311 13.81 12.40 -14.64
C PRO A 311 12.77 12.11 -13.55
N GLY A 312 12.82 10.93 -12.91
CA GLY A 312 11.95 10.60 -11.79
C GLY A 312 12.20 11.46 -10.55
N ASP A 313 13.47 11.75 -10.23
CA ASP A 313 13.81 12.61 -9.10
C ASP A 313 13.39 14.08 -9.36
N PHE A 314 13.47 14.52 -10.61
CA PHE A 314 12.94 15.81 -11.03
C PHE A 314 11.43 15.90 -10.81
N LEU A 315 10.68 14.90 -11.28
CA LEU A 315 9.23 14.86 -11.11
C LEU A 315 8.83 14.79 -9.63
N PHE A 316 9.56 14.07 -8.79
CA PHE A 316 9.32 14.04 -7.35
C PHE A 316 9.60 15.40 -6.69
N PHE A 317 10.64 16.12 -7.13
CA PHE A 317 10.91 17.48 -6.61
C PHE A 317 9.72 18.38 -6.86
N ASP A 318 9.18 18.39 -8.08
CA ASP A 318 8.04 19.23 -8.45
C ASP A 318 6.74 18.78 -7.77
N ASN A 319 6.48 17.47 -7.68
CA ASN A 319 5.30 16.93 -7.00
C ASN A 319 5.30 17.26 -5.50
N ILE A 320 6.46 17.19 -4.83
CA ILE A 320 6.60 17.52 -3.41
C ILE A 320 6.42 19.03 -3.21
N HIS A 321 6.96 19.85 -4.11
CA HIS A 321 6.79 21.30 -4.08
C HIS A 321 5.31 21.67 -4.17
N GLU A 322 4.62 21.16 -5.18
CA GLU A 322 3.19 21.39 -5.36
C GLU A 322 2.35 20.86 -4.18
N ALA A 323 2.70 19.71 -3.64
CA ALA A 323 2.02 19.17 -2.46
C ALA A 323 2.13 20.12 -1.24
N CYS A 324 3.31 20.76 -1.06
CA CYS A 324 3.47 21.78 -0.03
C CYS A 324 2.59 23.02 -0.31
N GLU A 325 2.55 23.50 -1.57
CA GLU A 325 1.72 24.64 -1.96
C GLU A 325 0.22 24.35 -1.84
N ALA A 326 -0.19 23.11 -2.13
CA ALA A 326 -1.57 22.64 -1.98
C ALA A 326 -1.98 22.39 -0.51
N GLY A 327 -1.06 22.55 0.45
CA GLY A 327 -1.33 22.41 1.88
C GLY A 327 -1.40 20.97 2.39
N PHE A 328 -0.81 20.01 1.67
CA PHE A 328 -0.62 18.66 2.20
C PHE A 328 0.40 18.69 3.34
N GLU A 329 0.19 17.81 4.32
CA GLU A 329 1.09 17.65 5.47
C GLU A 329 2.10 16.51 5.27
N VAL A 330 1.77 15.53 4.41
CA VAL A 330 2.64 14.38 4.14
C VAL A 330 2.66 14.04 2.66
N TYR A 331 3.87 13.83 2.11
CA TYR A 331 4.08 13.15 0.83
C TYR A 331 4.55 11.72 1.09
N ASP A 332 3.71 10.74 0.80
CA ASP A 332 3.96 9.34 1.09
C ASP A 332 4.49 8.62 -0.17
N PHE A 333 5.70 8.10 -0.09
CA PHE A 333 6.31 7.30 -1.16
C PHE A 333 5.87 5.83 -1.13
N SER A 334 4.96 5.47 -0.25
CA SER A 334 4.45 4.11 -0.08
C SER A 334 5.51 3.08 0.27
N VAL A 335 5.13 1.82 0.17
CA VAL A 335 5.96 0.66 0.51
C VAL A 335 7.19 0.59 -0.39
N GLY A 336 8.36 0.41 0.24
CA GLY A 336 9.65 0.20 -0.41
C GLY A 336 10.74 1.06 0.22
N ASP A 337 11.93 0.48 0.33
CA ASP A 337 13.11 1.12 0.92
C ASP A 337 14.16 1.29 -0.18
N GLU A 338 13.83 2.13 -1.16
CA GLU A 338 14.72 2.45 -2.26
C GLU A 338 15.61 3.67 -1.90
N PRO A 339 16.88 3.71 -2.36
CA PRO A 339 17.82 4.79 -2.02
C PRO A 339 17.31 6.18 -2.35
N TYR A 340 16.57 6.34 -3.45
CA TYR A 340 16.04 7.66 -3.84
C TYR A 340 14.99 8.18 -2.86
N LYS A 341 14.18 7.31 -2.23
CA LYS A 341 13.22 7.69 -1.19
C LYS A 341 13.93 8.19 0.06
N ARG A 342 15.04 7.54 0.44
CA ARG A 342 15.87 7.92 1.59
C ARG A 342 16.47 9.31 1.48
N LEU A 343 16.56 9.86 0.26
CA LEU A 343 17.01 11.25 0.06
C LEU A 343 15.96 12.28 0.50
N TRP A 344 14.69 11.89 0.60
CA TRP A 344 13.56 12.76 0.91
C TRP A 344 12.95 12.45 2.27
N CYS A 345 12.74 11.16 2.56
CA CYS A 345 11.90 10.67 3.63
C CYS A 345 12.55 10.79 5.00
N ASP A 346 11.77 11.31 5.94
CA ASP A 346 12.08 11.43 7.36
C ASP A 346 11.06 10.68 8.24
N ILE A 347 9.96 10.20 7.65
CA ILE A 347 8.95 9.35 8.30
C ILE A 347 9.11 7.91 7.82
N GLU A 348 9.23 6.99 8.77
CA GLU A 348 9.24 5.54 8.52
C GLU A 348 8.03 4.89 9.17
N THR A 349 7.21 4.22 8.37
CA THR A 349 6.06 3.46 8.87
C THR A 349 6.24 1.98 8.59
N ARG A 350 5.98 1.14 9.58
CA ARG A 350 5.96 -0.30 9.42
C ARG A 350 4.53 -0.81 9.45
N HIS A 351 4.05 -1.27 8.31
CA HIS A 351 2.76 -1.92 8.20
C HIS A 351 2.76 -3.24 8.97
N PHE A 352 1.57 -3.77 9.24
CA PHE A 352 1.41 -5.09 9.82
C PHE A 352 0.50 -5.97 8.95
N GLU A 353 0.52 -7.26 9.24
CA GLU A 353 -0.25 -8.28 8.52
C GLU A 353 -1.01 -9.15 9.53
N ALA A 354 -2.29 -9.35 9.31
CA ALA A 354 -3.14 -10.22 10.12
C ALA A 354 -3.61 -11.40 9.27
N LEU A 355 -3.28 -12.62 9.69
CA LEU A 355 -3.66 -13.85 9.03
C LEU A 355 -4.64 -14.61 9.93
N ILE A 356 -5.90 -14.64 9.54
CA ILE A 356 -6.99 -15.22 10.32
C ILE A 356 -7.45 -16.51 9.66
N PRO A 357 -7.00 -17.69 10.14
CA PRO A 357 -7.43 -18.97 9.60
C PRO A 357 -8.88 -19.27 10.00
N LEU A 358 -9.70 -19.62 9.00
CA LEU A 358 -11.08 -20.03 9.20
C LEU A 358 -11.23 -21.54 9.22
N THR A 359 -10.29 -22.30 8.62
CA THR A 359 -10.26 -23.76 8.57
C THR A 359 -8.91 -24.33 9.06
N LEU A 360 -8.82 -25.65 9.22
CA LEU A 360 -7.54 -26.31 9.51
C LEU A 360 -6.53 -26.14 8.37
N LYS A 361 -6.99 -26.17 7.11
CA LYS A 361 -6.16 -25.85 5.94
C LYS A 361 -5.62 -24.41 6.03
N GLY A 362 -6.47 -23.46 6.42
CA GLY A 362 -6.09 -22.07 6.62
C GLY A 362 -5.00 -21.90 7.69
N ARG A 363 -5.01 -22.71 8.76
CA ARG A 363 -3.93 -22.71 9.78
C ARG A 363 -2.58 -23.10 9.19
N VAL A 364 -2.55 -24.12 8.35
CA VAL A 364 -1.32 -24.55 7.67
C VAL A 364 -0.81 -23.44 6.75
N LEU A 365 -1.70 -22.83 5.94
CA LEU A 365 -1.34 -21.74 5.05
C LEU A 365 -0.82 -20.53 5.84
N ALA A 366 -1.50 -20.12 6.92
CA ALA A 366 -1.09 -19.02 7.76
C ALA A 366 0.32 -19.23 8.34
N LEU A 367 0.62 -20.45 8.80
CA LEU A 367 1.96 -20.81 9.28
C LEU A 367 3.00 -20.69 8.17
N MET A 368 2.73 -21.25 6.98
CA MET A 368 3.65 -21.13 5.83
C MET A 368 3.91 -19.67 5.44
N LEU A 369 2.87 -18.83 5.41
CA LEU A 369 3.01 -17.42 5.09
C LEU A 369 3.82 -16.65 6.13
N ARG A 370 3.59 -16.91 7.43
CA ARG A 370 4.38 -16.31 8.52
C ARG A 370 5.86 -16.71 8.45
N GLN A 371 6.16 -17.99 8.20
CA GLN A 371 7.55 -18.45 8.04
C GLN A 371 8.20 -17.83 6.79
N GLY A 372 7.46 -17.75 5.68
CA GLY A 372 7.92 -17.06 4.47
C GLY A 372 8.22 -15.58 4.70
N ALA A 373 7.38 -14.87 5.46
CA ALA A 373 7.61 -13.48 5.85
C ALA A 373 8.86 -13.32 6.73
N ARG A 374 9.05 -14.21 7.72
CA ARG A 374 10.25 -14.24 8.57
C ARG A 374 11.53 -14.47 7.76
N LEU A 375 11.50 -15.45 6.85
CA LEU A 375 12.62 -15.75 5.97
C LEU A 375 12.94 -14.56 5.06
N LYS A 376 11.93 -13.92 4.48
CA LYS A 376 12.09 -12.72 3.67
C LYS A 376 12.71 -11.57 4.46
N ALA A 377 12.25 -11.34 5.69
CA ALA A 377 12.81 -10.35 6.60
C ALA A 377 14.28 -10.65 6.92
N PHE A 378 14.60 -11.90 7.22
CA PHE A 378 15.98 -12.35 7.47
C PHE A 378 16.91 -12.11 6.28
N ILE A 379 16.48 -12.49 5.07
CA ILE A 379 17.24 -12.26 3.83
C ILE A 379 17.46 -10.76 3.59
N LYS A 380 16.45 -9.94 3.82
CA LYS A 380 16.50 -8.49 3.59
C LYS A 380 17.41 -7.79 4.58
N ASN A 381 17.41 -8.24 5.84
CA ASN A 381 18.22 -7.68 6.91
C ASN A 381 19.69 -8.18 6.89
N SER A 382 20.03 -9.13 5.99
CA SER A 382 21.39 -9.63 5.82
C SER A 382 22.01 -9.10 4.52
N PRO A 383 22.91 -8.09 4.56
CA PRO A 383 23.49 -7.48 3.35
C PRO A 383 24.22 -8.47 2.44
N MET A 384 24.89 -9.47 3.02
CA MET A 384 25.60 -10.50 2.25
C MET A 384 24.62 -11.41 1.49
N ILE A 385 23.57 -11.90 2.15
CA ILE A 385 22.57 -12.77 1.55
C ILE A 385 21.78 -11.99 0.47
N TRP A 386 21.47 -10.73 0.72
CA TRP A 386 20.82 -9.86 -0.23
C TRP A 386 21.62 -9.63 -1.51
N LYS A 387 22.93 -9.39 -1.40
CA LYS A 387 23.85 -9.28 -2.56
C LYS A 387 23.91 -10.60 -3.34
N LEU A 388 23.98 -11.73 -2.64
CA LEU A 388 24.02 -13.06 -3.26
C LEU A 388 22.71 -13.38 -4.02
N THR A 389 21.57 -13.12 -3.42
CA THR A 389 20.26 -13.34 -4.07
C THR A 389 20.05 -12.46 -5.29
N LYS A 390 20.51 -11.19 -5.27
CA LYS A 390 20.53 -10.32 -6.45
C LYS A 390 21.40 -10.90 -7.57
N LYS A 391 22.62 -11.40 -7.22
CA LYS A 391 23.55 -11.99 -8.20
C LYS A 391 22.97 -13.27 -8.82
N LEU A 392 22.36 -14.14 -8.03
CA LEU A 392 21.72 -15.36 -8.52
C LEU A 392 20.54 -15.08 -9.43
N ARG A 393 19.68 -14.10 -9.10
CA ARG A 393 18.57 -13.67 -9.96
C ARG A 393 19.04 -13.13 -11.31
N ARG A 394 20.09 -12.30 -11.33
CA ARG A 394 20.69 -11.80 -12.58
C ARG A 394 21.23 -12.94 -13.44
N LYS A 395 21.89 -13.93 -12.82
CA LYS A 395 22.42 -15.11 -13.52
C LYS A 395 21.30 -16.00 -14.08
N ALA A 396 20.20 -16.17 -13.33
CA ALA A 396 19.03 -16.93 -13.78
C ALA A 396 18.25 -16.23 -14.90
N ALA A 397 18.33 -14.91 -14.99
CA ALA A 397 17.73 -14.09 -16.06
C ALA A 397 18.60 -14.01 -17.33
N GLY A 398 19.70 -14.78 -17.45
CA GLY A 398 20.56 -14.82 -18.61
C GLY A 398 21.41 -13.57 -18.86
N GLN A 399 21.53 -12.68 -17.88
CA GLN A 399 22.34 -11.46 -17.98
C GLN A 399 23.77 -11.73 -17.47
N THR A 400 24.73 -11.79 -18.40
CA THR A 400 26.16 -11.70 -18.09
C THR A 400 26.46 -10.34 -17.47
N ALA A 401 27.29 -10.36 -16.43
CA ALA A 401 27.64 -9.22 -15.59
C ALA A 401 28.16 -8.03 -16.41
N ALA A 402 27.40 -6.93 -16.45
CA ALA A 402 27.99 -5.61 -16.61
C ALA A 402 28.57 -5.15 -15.25
N PRO A 403 29.72 -4.44 -15.22
CA PRO A 403 30.36 -4.03 -13.99
C PRO A 403 29.42 -3.10 -13.20
N ALA A 404 29.44 -3.29 -11.87
CA ALA A 404 28.72 -2.46 -10.96
C ALA A 404 29.35 -1.05 -10.97
N GLU A 405 28.63 -0.08 -11.50
CA GLU A 405 28.87 1.30 -11.13
C GLU A 405 28.38 1.46 -9.68
N ASP A 406 29.34 1.68 -8.81
CA ASP A 406 29.12 2.08 -7.42
C ASP A 406 28.41 3.44 -7.44
N GLU A 407 27.08 3.44 -7.24
CA GLU A 407 26.37 4.66 -6.89
C GLU A 407 26.59 4.90 -5.38
N SER A 408 27.64 5.67 -5.10
CA SER A 408 27.88 6.35 -3.82
C SER A 408 26.92 7.53 -3.62
#